data_a115a080fec42d3c75ce401d8e14f9b9
#
_entry.id   a115a080fec42d3c75ce401d8e14f9b9
#
_cell.length_a   1.000
_cell.length_b   1.000
_cell.length_c   1.000
_cell.angle_alpha   90.00
_cell.angle_beta   90.00
_cell.angle_gamma   90.00
#
_symmetry.space_group_name_H-M   'P 1'
#
loop_
_entity.id
_entity.type
_entity.pdbx_description
1 polymer ?
#
loop_
_entity_poly.entity_id
_entity_poly.type
_entity_poly.pdbx_seq_one_letter_code
_entity_poly.pdbx_strand_id
1 'polypeptide(L)'
;MFKVLIVEDDPMVAMINEQYISRNKNFRVVGKCKDGKSALDFLESNEVDLLVLDVYMPHTDGFEMLRKIRNQKITVDAIMVTAANDRESLEEALHLGIVDYLVKPFTFDRFQMALEKFIAQSHALKDIETLNQTSIDYIIDNSRKKGDELYPKGIQEKTLKLMLEHLEENENRWMTGDEIAEMIGLT
;
A
#
# COMPACT_ATOMS: atom_id res chain seq x y z
N MET A 1 -1.78 -2.10 19.87
CA MET A 1 -0.78 -2.78 19.01
C MET A 1 -1.55 -3.63 18.03
N PHE A 2 -1.38 -3.37 16.72
CA PHE A 2 -2.12 -4.05 15.67
C PHE A 2 -1.60 -5.48 15.46
N LYS A 3 -2.53 -6.41 15.27
CA LYS A 3 -2.26 -7.84 15.07
C LYS A 3 -2.10 -8.11 13.57
N VAL A 4 -0.95 -8.62 13.16
CA VAL A 4 -0.65 -8.89 11.74
C VAL A 4 -0.54 -10.39 11.50
N LEU A 5 -1.26 -10.88 10.49
CA LEU A 5 -1.07 -12.22 9.94
C LEU A 5 -0.28 -12.11 8.62
N ILE A 6 0.79 -12.86 8.51
CA ILE A 6 1.57 -13.01 7.27
C ILE A 6 1.06 -14.24 6.53
N VAL A 7 0.75 -14.10 5.25
CA VAL A 7 0.33 -15.21 4.37
C VAL A 7 1.29 -15.22 3.19
N GLU A 8 2.25 -16.15 3.24
CA GLU A 8 3.38 -16.23 2.31
C GLU A 8 3.90 -17.68 2.31
N ASP A 9 4.03 -18.29 1.15
CA ASP A 9 4.47 -19.68 1.02
C ASP A 9 5.99 -19.85 1.10
N ASP A 10 6.77 -18.81 0.73
CA ASP A 10 8.21 -18.80 0.90
C ASP A 10 8.58 -18.41 2.35
N PRO A 11 9.16 -19.35 3.13
CA PRO A 11 9.49 -19.09 4.52
C PRO A 11 10.57 -18.01 4.70
N MET A 12 11.43 -17.80 3.70
CA MET A 12 12.45 -16.73 3.76
C MET A 12 11.81 -15.36 3.57
N VAL A 13 10.89 -15.22 2.63
CA VAL A 13 10.13 -13.99 2.41
C VAL A 13 9.24 -13.69 3.62
N ALA A 14 8.56 -14.70 4.16
CA ALA A 14 7.77 -14.56 5.38
C ALA A 14 8.62 -14.06 6.56
N MET A 15 9.85 -14.55 6.70
CA MET A 15 10.79 -14.09 7.74
C MET A 15 11.23 -12.63 7.52
N ILE A 16 11.49 -12.23 6.28
CA ILE A 16 11.84 -10.84 5.95
C ILE A 16 10.66 -9.90 6.29
N ASN A 17 9.45 -10.28 5.88
CA ASN A 17 8.24 -9.51 6.19
C ASN A 17 8.04 -9.37 7.71
N GLU A 18 8.24 -10.46 8.47
CA GLU A 18 8.18 -10.43 9.94
C GLU A 18 9.22 -9.48 10.55
N GLN A 19 10.47 -9.52 10.06
CA GLN A 19 11.52 -8.59 10.50
C GLN A 19 11.15 -7.12 10.20
N TYR A 20 10.56 -6.85 9.05
CA TYR A 20 10.13 -5.51 8.68
C TYR A 20 8.98 -5.01 9.58
N ILE A 21 7.99 -5.86 9.86
CA ILE A 21 6.89 -5.56 10.78
C ILE A 21 7.41 -5.31 12.19
N SER A 22 8.31 -6.16 12.69
CA SER A 22 8.82 -6.10 14.06
C SER A 22 9.62 -4.85 14.39
N ARG A 23 10.13 -4.13 13.38
CA ARG A 23 10.78 -2.83 13.57
C ARG A 23 9.79 -1.70 13.90
N ASN A 24 8.50 -1.89 13.64
CA ASN A 24 7.47 -0.92 13.98
C ASN A 24 6.70 -1.37 15.24
N LYS A 25 6.88 -0.61 16.34
CA LYS A 25 6.33 -0.92 17.66
C LYS A 25 4.79 -0.95 17.71
N ASN A 26 4.12 -0.41 16.70
CA ASN A 26 2.66 -0.41 16.63
C ASN A 26 2.08 -1.76 16.20
N PHE A 27 2.91 -2.68 15.70
CA PHE A 27 2.49 -3.95 15.14
C PHE A 27 3.10 -5.14 15.90
N ARG A 28 2.38 -6.27 15.85
CA ARG A 28 2.89 -7.58 16.23
C ARG A 28 2.40 -8.64 15.26
N VAL A 29 3.27 -9.53 14.85
CA VAL A 29 2.90 -10.71 14.08
C VAL A 29 2.24 -11.71 15.03
N VAL A 30 1.02 -12.15 14.71
CA VAL A 30 0.25 -13.11 15.51
C VAL A 30 0.20 -14.49 14.88
N GLY A 31 0.59 -14.60 13.59
CA GLY A 31 0.66 -15.87 12.89
C GLY A 31 1.36 -15.73 11.54
N LYS A 32 1.79 -16.88 11.01
CA LYS A 32 2.30 -17.04 9.65
C LYS A 32 1.62 -18.25 9.03
N CYS A 33 1.01 -18.07 7.88
CA CYS A 33 0.35 -19.10 7.09
C CYS A 33 1.02 -19.21 5.73
N LYS A 34 1.14 -20.42 5.22
CA LYS A 34 1.80 -20.70 3.94
C LYS A 34 0.85 -20.82 2.75
N ASP A 35 -0.45 -20.76 3.02
CA ASP A 35 -1.51 -20.89 2.02
C ASP A 35 -2.80 -20.21 2.51
N GLY A 36 -3.69 -19.94 1.55
CA GLY A 36 -4.95 -19.25 1.85
C GLY A 36 -5.91 -20.06 2.71
N LYS A 37 -5.86 -21.41 2.68
CA LYS A 37 -6.72 -22.25 3.51
C LYS A 37 -6.35 -22.11 4.98
N SER A 38 -5.07 -22.32 5.30
CA SER A 38 -4.57 -22.16 6.68
C SER A 38 -4.78 -20.75 7.23
N ALA A 39 -4.73 -19.74 6.34
CA ALA A 39 -4.99 -18.36 6.72
C ALA A 39 -6.49 -18.11 7.03
N LEU A 40 -7.41 -18.68 6.25
CA LEU A 40 -8.84 -18.60 6.54
C LEU A 40 -9.19 -19.31 7.86
N ASP A 41 -8.67 -20.53 8.07
CA ASP A 41 -8.85 -21.28 9.32
C ASP A 41 -8.31 -20.48 10.53
N PHE A 42 -7.19 -19.76 10.34
CA PHE A 42 -6.61 -18.90 11.37
C PHE A 42 -7.53 -17.71 11.70
N LEU A 43 -8.09 -17.05 10.68
CA LEU A 43 -8.98 -15.90 10.82
C LEU A 43 -10.31 -16.23 11.52
N GLU A 44 -10.79 -17.47 11.39
CA GLU A 44 -12.00 -17.91 12.10
C GLU A 44 -11.82 -17.95 13.62
N SER A 45 -10.60 -18.18 14.10
CA SER A 45 -10.31 -18.40 15.52
C SER A 45 -9.52 -17.26 16.16
N ASN A 46 -9.03 -16.32 15.39
CA ASN A 46 -8.14 -15.27 15.89
C ASN A 46 -8.52 -13.90 15.33
N GLU A 47 -8.40 -12.89 16.17
CA GLU A 47 -8.53 -11.50 15.74
C GLU A 47 -7.26 -11.06 15.03
N VAL A 48 -7.41 -10.52 13.82
CA VAL A 48 -6.35 -9.97 12.98
C VAL A 48 -6.79 -8.61 12.47
N ASP A 49 -5.94 -7.61 12.60
CA ASP A 49 -6.22 -6.26 12.12
C ASP A 49 -5.73 -6.07 10.68
N LEU A 50 -4.60 -6.71 10.32
CA LEU A 50 -3.94 -6.54 9.04
C LEU A 50 -3.39 -7.86 8.50
N LEU A 51 -3.63 -8.12 7.22
CA LEU A 51 -2.98 -9.17 6.44
C LEU A 51 -1.79 -8.59 5.66
N VAL A 52 -0.67 -9.29 5.67
CA VAL A 52 0.41 -9.12 4.68
C VAL A 52 0.36 -10.37 3.82
N LEU A 53 -0.15 -10.22 2.59
CA LEU A 53 -0.62 -11.33 1.76
C LEU A 53 0.13 -11.37 0.44
N ASP A 54 0.79 -12.49 0.14
CA ASP A 54 1.26 -12.77 -1.21
C ASP A 54 0.09 -13.16 -2.13
N VAL A 55 0.18 -12.74 -3.37
CA VAL A 55 -0.77 -13.12 -4.43
C VAL A 55 -0.50 -14.54 -4.91
N TYR A 56 0.75 -14.84 -5.22
CA TYR A 56 1.12 -16.10 -5.85
C TYR A 56 1.55 -17.16 -4.83
N MET A 57 0.60 -17.93 -4.37
CA MET A 57 0.84 -19.08 -3.49
C MET A 57 0.34 -20.36 -4.13
N PRO A 58 0.97 -21.52 -3.85
CA PRO A 58 0.46 -22.82 -4.29
C PRO A 58 -0.97 -23.09 -3.79
N HIS A 59 -1.80 -23.61 -4.64
CA HIS A 59 -3.16 -24.08 -4.36
C HIS A 59 -4.22 -23.00 -4.07
N THR A 60 -3.86 -21.80 -3.67
CA THR A 60 -4.82 -20.73 -3.42
C THR A 60 -4.18 -19.38 -3.77
N ASP A 61 -4.71 -18.74 -4.78
CA ASP A 61 -4.36 -17.38 -5.16
C ASP A 61 -4.78 -16.40 -4.04
N GLY A 62 -3.92 -15.42 -3.72
CA GLY A 62 -4.20 -14.38 -2.73
C GLY A 62 -5.45 -13.57 -3.04
N PHE A 63 -5.75 -13.33 -4.31
CA PHE A 63 -7.01 -12.67 -4.71
C PHE A 63 -8.23 -13.53 -4.39
N GLU A 64 -8.17 -14.83 -4.67
CA GLU A 64 -9.25 -15.75 -4.33
C GLU A 64 -9.49 -15.79 -2.82
N MET A 65 -8.41 -15.83 -2.04
CA MET A 65 -8.50 -15.75 -0.59
C MET A 65 -9.16 -14.45 -0.13
N LEU A 66 -8.72 -13.31 -0.66
CA LEU A 66 -9.24 -12.00 -0.27
C LEU A 66 -10.73 -11.85 -0.66
N ARG A 67 -11.13 -12.37 -1.84
CA ARG A 67 -12.56 -12.44 -2.22
C ARG A 67 -13.38 -13.27 -1.23
N LYS A 68 -12.88 -14.41 -0.77
CA LYS A 68 -13.55 -15.24 0.27
C LYS A 68 -13.70 -14.46 1.58
N ILE A 69 -12.66 -13.79 2.04
CA ILE A 69 -12.67 -12.93 3.23
C ILE A 69 -13.78 -11.86 3.12
N ARG A 70 -13.85 -11.16 1.97
CA ARG A 70 -14.87 -10.12 1.73
C ARG A 70 -16.29 -10.69 1.68
N ASN A 71 -16.48 -11.84 1.03
CA ASN A 71 -17.77 -12.53 0.96
C ASN A 71 -18.26 -13.02 2.32
N GLN A 72 -17.34 -13.46 3.18
CA GLN A 72 -17.64 -13.88 4.54
C GLN A 72 -17.78 -12.69 5.53
N LYS A 73 -17.61 -11.47 5.04
CA LYS A 73 -17.68 -10.23 5.84
C LYS A 73 -16.69 -10.20 7.00
N ILE A 74 -15.56 -10.87 6.85
CA ILE A 74 -14.46 -10.81 7.83
C ILE A 74 -13.83 -9.42 7.72
N THR A 75 -13.84 -8.68 8.82
CA THR A 75 -13.28 -7.32 8.86
C THR A 75 -11.79 -7.39 9.15
N VAL A 76 -11.00 -7.41 8.10
CA VAL A 76 -9.54 -7.37 8.16
C VAL A 76 -9.02 -6.55 6.97
N ASP A 77 -8.06 -5.68 7.23
CA ASP A 77 -7.37 -4.93 6.19
C ASP A 77 -6.25 -5.76 5.55
N ALA A 78 -5.87 -5.41 4.33
CA ALA A 78 -4.84 -6.17 3.61
C ALA A 78 -3.83 -5.24 2.91
N ILE A 79 -2.55 -5.58 3.03
CA ILE A 79 -1.46 -5.12 2.17
C ILE A 79 -1.07 -6.31 1.31
N MET A 80 -1.13 -6.16 -0.01
CA MET A 80 -0.68 -7.19 -0.93
C MET A 80 0.81 -7.02 -1.24
N VAL A 81 1.53 -8.14 -1.22
CA VAL A 81 2.98 -8.21 -1.49
C VAL A 81 3.18 -9.25 -2.58
N THR A 82 3.57 -8.84 -3.79
CA THR A 82 3.49 -9.74 -4.94
C THR A 82 4.55 -9.46 -6.00
N ALA A 83 4.83 -10.45 -6.83
CA ALA A 83 5.60 -10.28 -8.06
C ALA A 83 4.74 -9.76 -9.24
N ALA A 84 3.41 -9.73 -9.11
CA ALA A 84 2.51 -9.18 -10.13
C ALA A 84 2.72 -7.68 -10.26
N ASN A 85 2.97 -7.23 -11.49
CA ASN A 85 3.14 -5.81 -11.83
C ASN A 85 2.26 -5.39 -13.01
N ASP A 86 1.24 -6.20 -13.32
CA ASP A 86 0.29 -5.93 -14.37
C ASP A 86 -0.89 -5.11 -13.86
N ARG A 87 -1.53 -4.41 -14.81
CA ARG A 87 -2.64 -3.51 -14.53
C ARG A 87 -3.88 -4.24 -13.99
N GLU A 88 -4.17 -5.43 -14.50
CA GLU A 88 -5.37 -6.20 -14.14
C GLU A 88 -5.31 -6.61 -12.67
N SER A 89 -4.16 -7.12 -12.22
CA SER A 89 -3.91 -7.48 -10.82
C SER A 89 -4.05 -6.26 -9.89
N LEU A 90 -3.54 -5.10 -10.30
CA LEU A 90 -3.68 -3.88 -9.50
C LEU A 90 -5.14 -3.41 -9.43
N GLU A 91 -5.87 -3.40 -10.53
CA GLU A 91 -7.29 -3.01 -10.56
C GLU A 91 -8.13 -3.94 -9.68
N GLU A 92 -7.88 -5.24 -9.73
CA GLU A 92 -8.57 -6.20 -8.87
C GLU A 92 -8.27 -5.97 -7.39
N ALA A 93 -7.01 -5.77 -7.03
CA ALA A 93 -6.61 -5.47 -5.66
C ALA A 93 -7.34 -4.23 -5.11
N LEU A 94 -7.42 -3.15 -5.91
CA LEU A 94 -8.12 -1.93 -5.53
C LEU A 94 -9.63 -2.17 -5.34
N HIS A 95 -10.28 -2.96 -6.20
CA HIS A 95 -11.68 -3.32 -6.04
C HIS A 95 -11.94 -4.15 -4.77
N LEU A 96 -10.97 -4.94 -4.32
CA LEU A 96 -11.05 -5.71 -3.09
C LEU A 96 -10.75 -4.88 -1.82
N GLY A 97 -10.47 -3.58 -1.98
CA GLY A 97 -10.30 -2.65 -0.86
C GLY A 97 -9.04 -2.93 -0.05
N ILE A 98 -7.90 -3.07 -0.73
CA ILE A 98 -6.61 -3.19 -0.05
C ILE A 98 -6.10 -1.84 0.45
N VAL A 99 -5.29 -1.86 1.48
CA VAL A 99 -4.60 -0.68 2.01
C VAL A 99 -3.48 -0.25 1.06
N ASP A 100 -2.66 -1.20 0.61
CA ASP A 100 -1.53 -0.93 -0.26
C ASP A 100 -1.12 -2.16 -1.09
N TYR A 101 -0.37 -1.90 -2.18
CA TYR A 101 0.13 -2.91 -3.10
C TYR A 101 1.65 -2.77 -3.26
N LEU A 102 2.39 -3.80 -2.91
CA LEU A 102 3.85 -3.83 -2.93
C LEU A 102 4.34 -4.81 -3.97
N VAL A 103 5.02 -4.30 -4.99
CA VAL A 103 5.64 -5.13 -6.04
C VAL A 103 7.04 -5.55 -5.58
N LYS A 104 7.31 -6.85 -5.56
CA LYS A 104 8.63 -7.44 -5.27
C LYS A 104 9.60 -7.16 -6.44
N PRO A 105 10.87 -6.74 -6.20
CA PRO A 105 11.48 -6.47 -4.90
C PRO A 105 11.14 -5.05 -4.38
N PHE A 106 10.90 -4.92 -3.08
CA PHE A 106 10.64 -3.64 -2.42
C PHE A 106 11.64 -3.37 -1.28
N THR A 107 11.81 -2.10 -0.95
CA THR A 107 12.69 -1.68 0.15
C THR A 107 11.96 -1.72 1.49
N PHE A 108 12.75 -1.74 2.58
CA PHE A 108 12.22 -1.60 3.93
C PHE A 108 11.39 -0.32 4.10
N ASP A 109 11.88 0.81 3.59
CA ASP A 109 11.17 2.09 3.69
C ASP A 109 9.81 2.04 2.98
N ARG A 110 9.74 1.43 1.78
CA ARG A 110 8.46 1.26 1.06
C ARG A 110 7.46 0.40 1.85
N PHE A 111 7.95 -0.65 2.52
CA PHE A 111 7.12 -1.49 3.37
C PHE A 111 6.61 -0.71 4.60
N GLN A 112 7.48 0.10 5.25
CA GLN A 112 7.07 0.93 6.38
C GLN A 112 6.02 1.97 5.98
N MET A 113 6.13 2.57 4.79
CA MET A 113 5.09 3.48 4.27
C MET A 113 3.72 2.80 4.15
N ALA A 114 3.68 1.54 3.74
CA ALA A 114 2.43 0.78 3.67
C ALA A 114 1.81 0.55 5.07
N LEU A 115 2.64 0.23 6.06
CA LEU A 115 2.21 0.11 7.45
C LEU A 115 1.70 1.45 8.03
N GLU A 116 2.38 2.55 7.73
CA GLU A 116 1.96 3.89 8.16
C GLU A 116 0.64 4.31 7.52
N LYS A 117 0.43 3.95 6.24
CA LYS A 117 -0.84 4.16 5.55
C LYS A 117 -2.00 3.44 6.25
N PHE A 118 -1.79 2.18 6.65
CA PHE A 118 -2.77 1.43 7.44
C PHE A 118 -3.07 2.13 8.77
N ILE A 119 -2.05 2.55 9.52
CA ILE A 119 -2.24 3.26 10.80
C ILE A 119 -3.09 4.51 10.58
N ALA A 120 -2.77 5.33 9.58
CA ALA A 120 -3.48 6.56 9.28
C ALA A 120 -4.96 6.31 8.95
N GLN A 121 -5.26 5.27 8.16
CA GLN A 121 -6.64 4.87 7.83
C GLN A 121 -7.39 4.37 9.07
N SER A 122 -6.74 3.51 9.88
CA SER A 122 -7.34 2.96 11.09
C SER A 122 -7.65 4.04 12.13
N HIS A 123 -6.80 5.05 12.29
CA HIS A 123 -7.03 6.18 13.20
C HIS A 123 -8.13 7.09 12.67
N ALA A 124 -8.10 7.44 11.39
CA ALA A 124 -9.12 8.28 10.77
C ALA A 124 -10.55 7.72 10.98
N LEU A 125 -10.70 6.40 10.99
CA LEU A 125 -11.99 5.76 11.25
C LEU A 125 -12.37 5.73 12.75
N LYS A 126 -11.40 5.68 13.66
CA LYS A 126 -11.63 5.63 15.12
C LYS A 126 -11.90 7.01 15.73
N ASP A 127 -11.28 8.05 15.20
CA ASP A 127 -11.37 9.42 15.73
C ASP A 127 -12.69 10.12 15.39
N ILE A 128 -13.57 9.45 14.64
CA ILE A 128 -14.88 10.00 14.26
C ILE A 128 -15.90 9.66 15.35
N GLU A 129 -15.91 10.43 16.43
CA GLU A 129 -17.01 10.39 17.43
C GLU A 129 -18.33 10.93 16.86
N THR A 130 -18.29 11.81 15.88
CA THR A 130 -19.48 12.34 15.17
C THR A 130 -19.23 12.42 13.68
N LEU A 131 -19.95 11.60 12.92
CA LEU A 131 -19.96 11.65 11.45
C LEU A 131 -20.64 12.97 11.01
N ASN A 132 -19.85 14.00 10.70
CA ASN A 132 -20.32 15.15 9.94
C ASN A 132 -19.78 15.09 8.51
N GLN A 133 -20.41 15.82 7.59
CA GLN A 133 -20.04 15.78 6.18
C GLN A 133 -18.57 16.14 5.96
N THR A 134 -18.04 17.11 6.70
CA THR A 134 -16.64 17.55 6.60
C THR A 134 -15.65 16.43 6.97
N SER A 135 -15.97 15.63 7.99
CA SER A 135 -15.16 14.47 8.39
C SER A 135 -15.19 13.36 7.34
N ILE A 136 -16.34 13.13 6.73
CA ILE A 136 -16.52 12.16 5.65
C ILE A 136 -15.72 12.59 4.42
N ASP A 137 -15.84 13.85 4.00
CA ASP A 137 -15.13 14.41 2.85
C ASP A 137 -13.60 14.35 3.09
N TYR A 138 -13.12 14.67 4.29
CA TYR A 138 -11.72 14.55 4.66
C TYR A 138 -11.17 13.11 4.50
N ILE A 139 -11.93 12.10 4.92
CA ILE A 139 -11.53 10.68 4.78
C ILE A 139 -11.48 10.26 3.31
N ILE A 140 -12.53 10.62 2.54
CA ILE A 140 -12.63 10.28 1.12
C ILE A 140 -11.52 10.97 0.33
N ASP A 141 -11.28 12.26 0.59
CA ASP A 141 -10.24 13.04 -0.08
C ASP A 141 -8.83 12.57 0.27
N ASN A 142 -8.55 12.23 1.54
CA ASN A 142 -7.26 11.69 1.91
C ASN A 142 -7.02 10.27 1.37
N SER A 143 -8.06 9.48 1.18
CA SER A 143 -7.96 8.19 0.49
C SER A 143 -7.64 8.36 -1.00
N ARG A 144 -8.06 9.46 -1.62
CA ARG A 144 -7.79 9.78 -3.03
C ARG A 144 -6.45 10.51 -3.23
N LYS A 145 -6.12 11.50 -2.38
CA LYS A 145 -4.90 12.32 -2.51
C LYS A 145 -3.59 11.56 -2.33
N LYS A 146 -3.59 10.42 -1.62
CA LYS A 146 -2.39 9.57 -1.49
C LYS A 146 -2.11 8.70 -2.73
N GLY A 147 -3.01 8.67 -3.71
CA GLY A 147 -2.75 8.06 -5.03
C GLY A 147 -1.93 8.95 -5.98
N ASP A 148 -1.86 10.24 -5.71
CA ASP A 148 -1.20 11.22 -6.59
C ASP A 148 0.26 11.53 -6.23
N GLU A 149 0.82 10.98 -5.14
CA GLU A 149 2.25 11.08 -4.85
C GLU A 149 3.08 10.04 -5.65
N LEU A 150 2.90 10.01 -6.95
CA LEU A 150 3.75 9.25 -7.90
C LEU A 150 5.04 9.99 -8.25
N TYR A 151 5.37 11.07 -7.55
CA TYR A 151 6.56 11.87 -7.86
C TYR A 151 7.75 11.49 -6.96
N PRO A 152 8.97 11.39 -7.53
CA PRO A 152 10.18 11.19 -6.74
C PRO A 152 10.31 12.26 -5.65
N LYS A 153 10.68 11.86 -4.43
CA LYS A 153 10.95 12.80 -3.34
C LYS A 153 12.00 13.82 -3.81
N GLY A 154 11.63 15.08 -3.89
CA GLY A 154 12.51 16.19 -4.28
C GLY A 154 11.91 17.19 -5.26
N ILE A 155 10.86 16.83 -5.98
CA ILE A 155 10.19 17.75 -6.91
C ILE A 155 8.87 18.19 -6.30
N GLN A 156 8.76 19.46 -5.94
CA GLN A 156 7.50 20.05 -5.50
C GLN A 156 6.55 20.21 -6.70
N GLU A 157 5.24 20.12 -6.49
CA GLU A 157 4.21 20.29 -7.53
C GLU A 157 4.41 21.58 -8.34
N LYS A 158 4.81 22.66 -7.65
CA LYS A 158 5.12 23.94 -8.27
C LYS A 158 6.30 23.87 -9.23
N THR A 159 7.34 23.11 -8.87
CA THR A 159 8.54 22.89 -9.71
C THR A 159 8.20 22.06 -10.94
N LEU A 160 7.36 21.01 -10.77
CA LEU A 160 6.92 20.18 -11.89
C LEU A 160 6.07 21.01 -12.87
N LYS A 161 5.18 21.85 -12.37
CA LYS A 161 4.36 22.74 -13.22
C LYS A 161 5.21 23.70 -14.04
N LEU A 162 6.21 24.31 -13.42
CA LEU A 162 7.18 25.16 -14.12
C LEU A 162 7.99 24.40 -15.18
N MET A 163 8.39 23.14 -14.88
CA MET A 163 9.05 22.28 -15.86
C MET A 163 8.15 21.99 -17.07
N LEU A 164 6.90 21.65 -16.85
CA LEU A 164 5.95 21.36 -17.93
C LEU A 164 5.65 22.59 -18.78
N GLU A 165 5.40 23.75 -18.16
CA GLU A 165 5.18 25.00 -18.87
C GLU A 165 6.38 25.35 -19.78
N HIS A 166 7.62 25.19 -19.29
CA HIS A 166 8.82 25.46 -20.09
C HIS A 166 9.10 24.43 -21.16
N LEU A 167 8.76 23.16 -20.94
CA LEU A 167 8.89 22.12 -21.95
C LEU A 167 7.85 22.32 -23.08
N GLU A 168 6.65 22.73 -22.77
CA GLU A 168 5.62 23.09 -23.78
C GLU A 168 6.03 24.30 -24.62
N GLU A 169 6.64 25.31 -24.02
CA GLU A 169 7.16 26.50 -24.74
C GLU A 169 8.36 26.16 -25.64
N ASN A 170 9.05 25.03 -25.40
CA ASN A 170 10.27 24.64 -26.11
C ASN A 170 10.14 23.25 -26.79
N GLU A 171 8.97 22.87 -27.27
CA GLU A 171 8.65 21.56 -27.85
C GLU A 171 9.64 21.02 -28.91
N ASN A 172 10.42 21.87 -29.55
CA ASN A 172 11.34 21.48 -30.61
C ASN A 172 12.83 21.56 -30.24
N ARG A 173 13.16 21.70 -28.93
CA ARG A 173 14.54 21.82 -28.45
C ARG A 173 14.91 20.69 -27.50
N TRP A 174 16.01 19.96 -27.84
CA TRP A 174 16.60 19.03 -26.87
C TRP A 174 17.28 19.81 -25.75
N MET A 175 16.94 19.47 -24.50
CA MET A 175 17.47 20.11 -23.30
C MET A 175 18.03 19.05 -22.35
N THR A 176 19.14 19.37 -21.69
CA THR A 176 19.71 18.52 -20.63
C THR A 176 19.03 18.79 -19.29
N GLY A 177 19.17 17.86 -18.34
CA GLY A 177 18.63 18.04 -16.98
C GLY A 177 19.20 19.27 -16.27
N ASP A 178 20.47 19.59 -16.52
CA ASP A 178 21.15 20.76 -15.94
C ASP A 178 20.59 22.07 -16.51
N GLU A 179 20.36 22.14 -17.82
CA GLU A 179 19.73 23.31 -18.46
C GLU A 179 18.30 23.56 -17.95
N ILE A 180 17.54 22.49 -17.71
CA ILE A 180 16.19 22.61 -17.12
C ILE A 180 16.29 23.10 -15.68
N ALA A 181 17.23 22.56 -14.87
CA ALA A 181 17.42 22.97 -13.48
C ALA A 181 17.80 24.46 -13.36
N GLU A 182 18.67 24.96 -14.24
CA GLU A 182 19.09 26.37 -14.31
C GLU A 182 17.92 27.27 -14.69
N MET A 183 17.09 26.88 -15.68
CA MET A 183 15.93 27.65 -16.13
C MET A 183 14.83 27.81 -15.07
N ILE A 184 14.63 26.81 -14.21
CA ILE A 184 13.63 26.85 -13.13
C ILE A 184 14.20 27.32 -11.79
N GLY A 185 15.49 27.75 -11.75
CA GLY A 185 16.14 28.32 -10.58
C GLY A 185 16.47 27.32 -9.46
N LEU A 186 16.80 26.08 -9.82
CA LEU A 186 17.20 25.00 -8.91
C LEU A 186 18.74 24.78 -8.89
N THR A 187 19.52 25.82 -9.02
CA THR A 187 21.01 25.76 -8.86
C THR A 187 21.42 26.17 -7.45
#